data_c5c960a7f18ac229266775b936d61bb0
#
_entry.id   c5c960a7f18ac229266775b936d61bb0
#
_cell.length_a   1.000
_cell.length_b   1.000
_cell.length_c   1.000
_cell.angle_alpha   90.00
_cell.angle_beta   90.00
_cell.angle_gamma   90.00
#
_symmetry.space_group_name_H-M   'P 1'
#
loop_
_entity.id
_entity.type
_entity.pdbx_description
1 polymer ?
#
loop_
_entity_poly.entity_id
_entity_poly.type
_entity_poly.pdbx_seq_one_letter_code
_entity_poly.pdbx_strand_id
1 'polypeptide(L)'
;MSTPDPSAPDPTTPNPGTPDLIASGPSPVSRTQLLRWQFDLTWSLFEYHLERLEPSDFLWEPVPHCWTLHRSADGTWEPDWAETEPDSVPVPTIAWISWHIGWWWSVTLDHTHGRQPRKRTDIIWPGGGAPTVRWLRGLRTEWQTVLDGLTDTDLDATASFPWPDDPAYTVAHTVAWVNTELLKNATEIGQLRMLRAAS
;
A
#
# COMPACT_ATOMS: atom_id res chain seq x y z
N MET A 1 25.36 60.00 16.99
CA MET A 1 24.69 59.18 18.00
C MET A 1 23.19 59.30 17.73
N SER A 2 22.62 58.34 17.05
CA SER A 2 21.16 58.34 16.77
C SER A 2 20.44 57.63 17.90
N THR A 3 19.51 58.32 18.53
CA THR A 3 18.63 57.77 19.58
C THR A 3 17.66 56.75 18.94
N PRO A 4 17.39 55.60 19.59
CA PRO A 4 16.43 54.63 19.12
C PRO A 4 14.99 55.19 19.15
N ASP A 5 14.19 54.86 18.16
CA ASP A 5 12.78 55.19 18.06
C ASP A 5 11.98 54.43 19.11
N PRO A 6 11.22 55.08 20.00
CA PRO A 6 10.46 54.45 21.06
C PRO A 6 9.17 53.76 20.60
N SER A 7 8.87 53.73 19.28
CA SER A 7 7.65 53.13 18.74
C SER A 7 7.85 51.78 18.03
N ALA A 8 9.07 51.21 18.04
CA ALA A 8 9.28 49.90 17.49
C ALA A 8 8.74 48.82 18.47
N PRO A 9 7.92 47.86 18.03
CA PRO A 9 7.44 46.80 18.90
C PRO A 9 8.60 45.90 19.35
N ASP A 10 8.61 45.58 20.65
CA ASP A 10 9.56 44.66 21.26
C ASP A 10 9.47 43.29 20.58
N PRO A 11 10.57 42.77 20.00
CA PRO A 11 10.55 41.48 19.29
C PRO A 11 10.32 40.29 20.24
N THR A 12 10.25 40.48 21.52
CA THR A 12 10.01 39.44 22.53
C THR A 12 8.52 39.36 22.96
N THR A 13 7.65 40.28 22.50
CA THR A 13 6.23 40.24 22.85
C THR A 13 5.49 39.31 21.90
N PRO A 14 4.83 38.22 22.36
CA PRO A 14 4.03 37.35 21.51
C PRO A 14 2.89 38.15 20.86
N ASN A 15 2.74 38.01 19.55
CA ASN A 15 1.64 38.59 18.79
C ASN A 15 0.30 37.92 19.24
N PRO A 16 -0.68 38.68 19.81
CA PRO A 16 -1.90 38.12 20.37
C PRO A 16 -2.88 37.50 19.35
N GLY A 17 -2.50 37.40 18.08
CA GLY A 17 -3.31 36.81 17.01
C GLY A 17 -2.77 35.52 16.39
N THR A 18 -1.62 35.02 16.86
CA THR A 18 -1.08 33.74 16.38
C THR A 18 -1.68 32.62 17.22
N PRO A 19 -2.43 31.65 16.62
CA PRO A 19 -2.83 30.46 17.37
C PRO A 19 -1.57 29.80 17.94
N ASP A 20 -1.65 29.36 19.17
CA ASP A 20 -0.54 28.73 19.91
C ASP A 20 -0.26 27.31 19.33
N LEU A 21 0.27 27.27 18.10
CA LEU A 21 0.68 26.05 17.39
C LEU A 21 1.98 25.45 17.94
N ILE A 22 2.59 26.08 18.97
CA ILE A 22 3.89 25.69 19.50
C ILE A 22 3.79 25.18 20.94
N ALA A 23 2.64 25.28 21.61
CA ALA A 23 2.49 24.93 23.04
C ALA A 23 2.34 23.44 23.33
N SER A 24 2.21 22.58 22.33
CA SER A 24 2.25 21.12 22.49
C SER A 24 3.33 20.60 21.56
N GLY A 25 4.48 20.25 22.08
CA GLY A 25 5.39 19.37 21.34
C GLY A 25 4.59 18.15 20.82
N PRO A 26 4.96 17.54 19.69
CA PRO A 26 4.21 16.41 19.17
C PRO A 26 4.03 15.39 20.27
N SER A 27 2.76 15.06 20.60
CA SER A 27 2.47 13.95 21.51
C SER A 27 3.22 12.73 20.99
N PRO A 28 3.85 11.91 21.86
CA PRO A 28 4.54 10.71 21.40
C PRO A 28 3.54 9.88 20.58
N VAL A 29 3.84 9.72 19.31
CA VAL A 29 3.02 8.91 18.38
C VAL A 29 3.26 7.45 18.75
N SER A 30 2.20 6.67 19.01
CA SER A 30 2.35 5.24 19.25
C SER A 30 2.81 4.52 17.96
N ARG A 31 3.37 3.32 18.10
CA ARG A 31 3.82 2.51 16.95
C ARG A 31 2.65 2.18 16.02
N THR A 32 1.47 1.85 16.58
CA THR A 32 0.24 1.61 15.81
C THR A 32 -0.16 2.85 15.03
N GLN A 33 -0.14 4.03 15.64
CA GLN A 33 -0.46 5.28 14.95
C GLN A 33 0.51 5.59 13.81
N LEU A 34 1.81 5.35 14.00
CA LEU A 34 2.83 5.57 12.97
C LEU A 34 2.64 4.63 11.79
N LEU A 35 2.45 3.33 12.04
CA LEU A 35 2.25 2.31 11.01
C LEU A 35 0.93 2.55 10.25
N ARG A 36 -0.12 2.97 10.96
CA ARG A 36 -1.39 3.36 10.36
C ARG A 36 -1.23 4.58 9.44
N TRP A 37 -0.57 5.62 9.92
CA TRP A 37 -0.30 6.82 9.12
C TRP A 37 0.49 6.48 7.85
N GLN A 38 1.51 5.62 7.94
CA GLN A 38 2.29 5.16 6.79
C GLN A 38 1.41 4.41 5.78
N PHE A 39 0.52 3.54 6.28
CA PHE A 39 -0.46 2.86 5.41
C PHE A 39 -1.36 3.86 4.69
N ASP A 40 -1.96 4.80 5.41
CA ASP A 40 -2.88 5.78 4.84
C ASP A 40 -2.18 6.68 3.81
N LEU A 41 -0.91 7.06 4.05
CA LEU A 41 -0.10 7.78 3.07
C LEU A 41 0.14 6.94 1.81
N THR A 42 0.57 5.69 1.96
CA THR A 42 0.79 4.76 0.84
C THR A 42 -0.50 4.56 0.05
N TRP A 43 -1.62 4.35 0.74
CA TRP A 43 -2.90 4.20 0.06
C TRP A 43 -3.33 5.46 -0.69
N SER A 44 -3.11 6.65 -0.15
CA SER A 44 -3.46 7.89 -0.83
C SER A 44 -2.71 8.05 -2.17
N LEU A 45 -1.45 7.66 -2.21
CA LEU A 45 -0.67 7.62 -3.44
C LEU A 45 -1.21 6.57 -4.43
N PHE A 46 -1.57 5.39 -3.93
CA PHE A 46 -2.15 4.34 -4.75
C PHE A 46 -3.51 4.74 -5.31
N GLU A 47 -4.41 5.28 -4.48
CA GLU A 47 -5.73 5.77 -4.89
C GLU A 47 -5.64 6.81 -5.99
N TYR A 48 -4.66 7.74 -5.91
CA TYR A 48 -4.39 8.71 -6.96
C TYR A 48 -4.16 8.05 -8.34
N HIS A 49 -3.49 6.89 -8.36
CA HIS A 49 -3.28 6.15 -9.60
C HIS A 49 -4.53 5.34 -9.98
N LEU A 50 -5.18 4.65 -9.03
CA LEU A 50 -6.36 3.82 -9.27
C LEU A 50 -7.52 4.60 -9.91
N GLU A 51 -7.74 5.84 -9.48
CA GLU A 51 -8.80 6.73 -10.02
C GLU A 51 -8.57 7.12 -11.49
N ARG A 52 -7.35 6.96 -11.98
CA ARG A 52 -6.93 7.39 -13.33
C ARG A 52 -6.63 6.24 -14.27
N LEU A 53 -6.87 5.00 -13.83
CA LEU A 53 -6.71 3.83 -14.67
C LEU A 53 -7.94 3.62 -15.53
N GLU A 54 -7.71 3.49 -16.83
CA GLU A 54 -8.72 3.05 -17.78
C GLU A 54 -8.72 1.52 -17.93
N PRO A 55 -9.84 0.88 -18.28
CA PRO A 55 -9.88 -0.58 -18.45
C PRO A 55 -8.82 -1.14 -19.42
N SER A 56 -8.44 -0.36 -20.44
CA SER A 56 -7.42 -0.72 -21.42
C SER A 56 -5.99 -0.69 -20.89
N ASP A 57 -5.75 -0.05 -19.74
CA ASP A 57 -4.40 0.05 -19.17
C ASP A 57 -3.95 -1.27 -18.53
N PHE A 58 -4.91 -2.05 -18.03
CA PHE A 58 -4.60 -3.21 -17.21
C PHE A 58 -3.81 -4.30 -17.94
N LEU A 59 -4.21 -4.65 -19.14
CA LEU A 59 -3.57 -5.69 -19.97
C LEU A 59 -2.58 -5.11 -21.00
N TRP A 60 -2.24 -3.83 -20.89
CA TRP A 60 -1.24 -3.24 -21.77
C TRP A 60 0.15 -3.79 -21.45
N GLU A 61 0.80 -4.33 -22.47
CA GLU A 61 2.14 -4.89 -22.41
C GLU A 61 3.16 -3.81 -22.79
N PRO A 62 3.99 -3.32 -21.82
CA PRO A 62 4.96 -2.26 -22.09
C PRO A 62 6.13 -2.74 -22.96
N VAL A 63 6.41 -4.03 -22.96
CA VAL A 63 7.47 -4.70 -23.73
C VAL A 63 7.03 -6.11 -24.14
N PRO A 64 7.65 -6.75 -25.15
CA PRO A 64 7.27 -8.11 -25.57
C PRO A 64 7.47 -9.21 -24.52
N HIS A 65 8.38 -9.02 -23.56
CA HIS A 65 8.65 -9.96 -22.48
C HIS A 65 7.96 -9.52 -21.19
N CYS A 66 6.70 -9.88 -21.06
CA CYS A 66 5.82 -9.48 -19.97
C CYS A 66 5.25 -10.65 -19.19
N TRP A 67 4.98 -10.42 -17.91
CA TRP A 67 3.98 -11.19 -17.15
C TRP A 67 2.63 -10.49 -17.19
N THR A 68 1.62 -11.22 -17.61
CA THR A 68 0.24 -10.74 -17.74
C THR A 68 -0.77 -11.76 -17.23
N LEU A 69 -2.05 -11.52 -17.46
CA LEU A 69 -3.11 -12.49 -17.23
C LEU A 69 -3.73 -12.92 -18.54
N HIS A 70 -3.97 -14.22 -18.67
CA HIS A 70 -4.60 -14.82 -19.82
C HIS A 70 -6.00 -15.32 -19.48
N ARG A 71 -6.90 -15.25 -20.43
CA ARG A 71 -8.25 -15.78 -20.25
C ARG A 71 -8.27 -17.25 -20.62
N SER A 72 -8.58 -18.11 -19.66
CA SER A 72 -8.72 -19.55 -19.86
C SER A 72 -10.02 -19.90 -20.61
N ALA A 73 -10.16 -21.16 -21.01
CA ALA A 73 -11.31 -21.63 -21.80
C ALA A 73 -12.65 -21.50 -21.06
N ASP A 74 -12.66 -21.56 -19.73
CA ASP A 74 -13.84 -21.37 -18.87
C ASP A 74 -14.14 -19.89 -18.58
N GLY A 75 -13.28 -18.97 -19.08
CA GLY A 75 -13.44 -17.54 -18.91
C GLY A 75 -12.81 -16.95 -17.64
N THR A 76 -12.13 -17.75 -16.84
CA THR A 76 -11.37 -17.25 -15.69
C THR A 76 -10.06 -16.59 -16.14
N TRP A 77 -9.45 -15.78 -15.25
CA TRP A 77 -8.16 -15.16 -15.50
C TRP A 77 -7.05 -15.93 -14.81
N GLU A 78 -6.05 -16.34 -15.56
CA GLU A 78 -4.86 -17.06 -15.08
C GLU A 78 -3.62 -16.18 -15.23
N PRO A 79 -2.85 -15.95 -14.15
CA PRO A 79 -1.63 -15.17 -14.22
C PRO A 79 -0.47 -16.00 -14.78
N ASP A 80 0.40 -15.35 -15.54
CA ASP A 80 1.74 -15.90 -15.77
C ASP A 80 2.46 -16.10 -14.45
N TRP A 81 3.12 -17.23 -14.30
CA TRP A 81 3.81 -17.60 -13.08
C TRP A 81 4.99 -18.52 -13.32
N ALA A 82 6.05 -18.35 -12.55
CA ALA A 82 7.15 -19.31 -12.45
C ALA A 82 7.48 -19.55 -10.98
N GLU A 83 7.71 -20.83 -10.62
CA GLU A 83 8.07 -21.18 -9.24
C GLU A 83 9.49 -20.71 -8.85
N THR A 84 10.34 -20.51 -9.84
CA THR A 84 11.65 -19.90 -9.67
C THR A 84 11.72 -18.68 -10.57
N GLU A 85 12.23 -17.57 -10.03
CA GLU A 85 12.41 -16.35 -10.80
C GLU A 85 13.25 -16.61 -12.05
N PRO A 86 12.72 -16.33 -13.25
CA PRO A 86 13.44 -16.58 -14.49
C PRO A 86 14.65 -15.67 -14.65
N ASP A 87 15.70 -16.17 -15.30
CA ASP A 87 16.75 -15.31 -15.82
C ASP A 87 16.15 -14.41 -16.92
N SER A 88 16.35 -13.09 -16.80
CA SER A 88 15.54 -12.07 -17.46
C SER A 88 14.10 -12.04 -16.95
N VAL A 89 13.90 -11.39 -15.81
CA VAL A 89 12.57 -11.21 -15.17
C VAL A 89 11.63 -10.45 -16.12
N PRO A 90 10.44 -11.01 -16.46
CA PRO A 90 9.46 -10.32 -17.30
C PRO A 90 8.92 -9.05 -16.63
N VAL A 91 8.65 -8.02 -17.40
CA VAL A 91 7.99 -6.81 -16.88
C VAL A 91 6.52 -7.10 -16.61
N PRO A 92 5.99 -6.92 -15.38
CA PRO A 92 4.60 -7.20 -15.10
C PRO A 92 3.67 -6.14 -15.70
N THR A 93 2.51 -6.55 -16.19
CA THR A 93 1.41 -5.63 -16.55
C THR A 93 0.67 -5.15 -15.29
N ILE A 94 -0.10 -4.06 -15.40
CA ILE A 94 -0.95 -3.57 -14.30
C ILE A 94 -1.95 -4.65 -13.85
N ALA A 95 -2.46 -5.46 -14.77
CA ALA A 95 -3.32 -6.59 -14.44
C ALA A 95 -2.61 -7.60 -13.53
N TRP A 96 -1.38 -8.00 -13.89
CA TRP A 96 -0.58 -8.93 -13.09
C TRP A 96 -0.25 -8.36 -11.71
N ILE A 97 0.18 -7.09 -11.64
CA ILE A 97 0.49 -6.44 -10.36
C ILE A 97 -0.77 -6.36 -9.48
N SER A 98 -1.92 -5.98 -10.05
CA SER A 98 -3.17 -5.89 -9.28
C SER A 98 -3.65 -7.26 -8.77
N TRP A 99 -3.48 -8.33 -9.56
CA TRP A 99 -3.72 -9.70 -9.12
C TRP A 99 -2.72 -10.12 -8.01
N HIS A 100 -1.43 -9.79 -8.17
CA HIS A 100 -0.39 -10.07 -7.19
C HIS A 100 -0.69 -9.38 -5.85
N ILE A 101 -1.09 -8.10 -5.87
CA ILE A 101 -1.59 -7.40 -4.67
C ILE A 101 -2.75 -8.18 -4.03
N GLY A 102 -3.72 -8.56 -4.83
CA GLY A 102 -4.88 -9.31 -4.36
C GLY A 102 -4.50 -10.63 -3.71
N TRP A 103 -3.51 -11.33 -4.27
CA TRP A 103 -3.02 -12.58 -3.71
C TRP A 103 -2.34 -12.38 -2.35
N TRP A 104 -1.21 -11.67 -2.29
CA TRP A 104 -0.45 -11.57 -1.05
C TRP A 104 -1.27 -10.89 0.07
N TRP A 105 -2.09 -9.91 -0.28
CA TRP A 105 -2.89 -9.21 0.72
C TRP A 105 -4.05 -10.08 1.26
N SER A 106 -4.71 -10.83 0.39
CA SER A 106 -5.73 -11.80 0.82
C SER A 106 -5.15 -12.87 1.74
N VAL A 107 -3.95 -13.39 1.43
CA VAL A 107 -3.26 -14.39 2.27
C VAL A 107 -2.87 -13.76 3.62
N THR A 108 -2.38 -12.53 3.63
CA THR A 108 -2.09 -11.79 4.87
C THR A 108 -3.33 -11.65 5.75
N LEU A 109 -4.46 -11.25 5.15
CA LEU A 109 -5.74 -11.14 5.87
C LEU A 109 -6.22 -12.49 6.42
N ASP A 110 -6.05 -13.57 5.66
CA ASP A 110 -6.42 -14.90 6.13
C ASP A 110 -5.60 -15.29 7.37
N HIS A 111 -4.28 -15.08 7.34
CA HIS A 111 -3.41 -15.31 8.51
C HIS A 111 -3.81 -14.44 9.71
N THR A 112 -4.03 -13.15 9.48
CA THR A 112 -4.39 -12.20 10.55
C THR A 112 -5.71 -12.56 11.24
N HIS A 113 -6.67 -13.10 10.48
CA HIS A 113 -7.96 -13.56 11.01
C HIS A 113 -7.97 -15.02 11.48
N GLY A 114 -6.83 -15.72 11.44
CA GLY A 114 -6.76 -17.14 11.80
C GLY A 114 -7.56 -18.05 10.86
N ARG A 115 -7.80 -17.61 9.62
CA ARG A 115 -8.45 -18.40 8.58
C ARG A 115 -7.44 -19.33 7.89
N GLN A 116 -7.92 -20.40 7.24
CA GLN A 116 -7.07 -21.19 6.34
C GLN A 116 -6.61 -20.31 5.18
N PRO A 117 -5.30 -20.10 4.99
CA PRO A 117 -4.80 -19.26 3.92
C PRO A 117 -5.19 -19.78 2.53
N ARG A 118 -5.66 -18.89 1.68
CA ARG A 118 -5.98 -19.18 0.28
C ARG A 118 -4.71 -19.54 -0.49
N LYS A 119 -4.83 -20.49 -1.41
CA LYS A 119 -3.75 -20.78 -2.35
C LYS A 119 -3.70 -19.68 -3.42
N ARG A 120 -2.55 -19.51 -4.06
CA ARG A 120 -2.37 -18.60 -5.19
C ARG A 120 -3.40 -18.82 -6.29
N THR A 121 -3.70 -20.11 -6.59
CA THR A 121 -4.69 -20.52 -7.60
C THR A 121 -6.14 -20.23 -7.23
N ASP A 122 -6.43 -19.94 -5.96
CA ASP A 122 -7.78 -19.60 -5.50
C ASP A 122 -8.08 -18.10 -5.68
N ILE A 123 -7.07 -17.32 -6.04
CA ILE A 123 -7.20 -15.87 -6.23
C ILE A 123 -7.56 -15.57 -7.68
N ILE A 124 -8.82 -15.28 -7.90
CA ILE A 124 -9.35 -14.96 -9.24
C ILE A 124 -9.36 -13.45 -9.43
N TRP A 125 -8.65 -12.99 -10.44
CA TRP A 125 -8.68 -11.58 -10.82
C TRP A 125 -10.04 -11.20 -11.41
N PRO A 126 -10.68 -10.11 -10.95
CA PRO A 126 -12.06 -9.79 -11.37
C PRO A 126 -12.17 -9.13 -12.76
N GLY A 127 -11.05 -8.91 -13.44
CA GLY A 127 -11.00 -8.18 -14.71
C GLY A 127 -10.66 -6.70 -14.55
N GLY A 128 -10.21 -6.06 -15.64
CA GLY A 128 -9.74 -4.68 -15.66
C GLY A 128 -10.81 -3.64 -15.32
N GLY A 129 -10.36 -2.45 -14.93
CA GLY A 129 -11.19 -1.30 -14.61
C GLY A 129 -11.88 -1.37 -13.25
N ALA A 130 -13.12 -0.92 -13.19
CA ALA A 130 -13.87 -0.78 -11.94
C ALA A 130 -13.97 -2.07 -11.08
N PRO A 131 -14.07 -3.30 -11.62
CA PRO A 131 -14.06 -4.50 -10.80
C PRO A 131 -12.79 -4.66 -9.96
N THR A 132 -11.61 -4.50 -10.57
CA THR A 132 -10.33 -4.58 -9.85
C THR A 132 -10.19 -3.46 -8.84
N VAL A 133 -10.55 -2.22 -9.18
CA VAL A 133 -10.48 -1.10 -8.24
C VAL A 133 -11.36 -1.34 -7.02
N ARG A 134 -12.60 -1.83 -7.21
CA ARG A 134 -13.48 -2.19 -6.08
C ARG A 134 -12.90 -3.31 -5.22
N TRP A 135 -12.31 -4.32 -5.83
CA TRP A 135 -11.68 -5.43 -5.12
C TRP A 135 -10.54 -4.96 -4.22
N LEU A 136 -9.62 -4.15 -4.75
CA LEU A 136 -8.50 -3.59 -3.99
C LEU A 136 -8.97 -2.68 -2.85
N ARG A 137 -10.01 -1.86 -3.09
CA ARG A 137 -10.64 -1.05 -2.04
C ARG A 137 -11.31 -1.91 -0.94
N GLY A 138 -11.84 -3.07 -1.31
CA GLY A 138 -12.36 -4.05 -0.35
C GLY A 138 -11.28 -4.59 0.58
N LEU A 139 -10.13 -4.99 0.01
CA LEU A 139 -8.96 -5.43 0.77
C LEU A 139 -8.43 -4.34 1.72
N ARG A 140 -8.37 -3.10 1.23
CA ARG A 140 -8.04 -1.94 2.07
C ARG A 140 -8.98 -1.82 3.27
N THR A 141 -10.28 -1.89 3.04
CA THR A 141 -11.28 -1.73 4.11
C THR A 141 -11.12 -2.81 5.17
N GLU A 142 -10.91 -4.07 4.75
CA GLU A 142 -10.67 -5.19 5.67
C GLU A 142 -9.37 -4.98 6.46
N TRP A 143 -8.29 -4.55 5.79
CA TRP A 143 -7.01 -4.27 6.43
C TRP A 143 -7.08 -3.09 7.40
N GLN A 144 -7.82 -2.03 7.07
CA GLN A 144 -8.05 -0.92 7.99
C GLN A 144 -8.74 -1.38 9.28
N THR A 145 -9.71 -2.29 9.17
CA THR A 145 -10.36 -2.89 10.35
C THR A 145 -9.36 -3.65 11.22
N VAL A 146 -8.40 -4.36 10.61
CA VAL A 146 -7.28 -4.98 11.35
C VAL A 146 -6.46 -3.93 12.08
N LEU A 147 -5.99 -2.91 11.38
CA LEU A 147 -5.15 -1.85 11.96
C LEU A 147 -5.86 -1.10 13.10
N ASP A 148 -7.18 -0.87 12.98
CA ASP A 148 -7.99 -0.20 14.00
C ASP A 148 -8.13 -1.03 15.28
N GLY A 149 -8.03 -2.36 15.16
CA GLY A 149 -8.09 -3.28 16.31
C GLY A 149 -6.74 -3.50 17.02
N LEU A 150 -5.61 -3.10 16.42
CA LEU A 150 -4.29 -3.35 16.99
C LEU A 150 -3.93 -2.34 18.09
N THR A 151 -3.35 -2.86 19.17
CA THR A 151 -2.65 -2.07 20.18
C THR A 151 -1.14 -2.18 20.02
N ASP A 152 -0.38 -1.31 20.68
CA ASP A 152 1.09 -1.43 20.68
C ASP A 152 1.59 -2.74 21.31
N THR A 153 0.81 -3.35 22.19
CA THR A 153 1.13 -4.67 22.78
C THR A 153 0.92 -5.78 21.74
N ASP A 154 -0.12 -5.71 20.92
CA ASP A 154 -0.38 -6.71 19.86
C ASP A 154 0.74 -6.72 18.82
N LEU A 155 1.38 -5.57 18.60
CA LEU A 155 2.51 -5.45 17.66
C LEU A 155 3.73 -6.29 18.09
N ASP A 156 3.87 -6.66 19.35
CA ASP A 156 4.98 -7.46 19.87
C ASP A 156 4.75 -8.96 19.76
N ALA A 157 3.54 -9.40 19.44
CA ALA A 157 3.23 -10.81 19.22
C ALA A 157 3.99 -11.34 17.99
N THR A 158 4.38 -12.64 18.04
CA THR A 158 5.04 -13.29 16.90
C THR A 158 4.14 -13.28 15.67
N ALA A 159 4.71 -12.92 14.52
CA ALA A 159 4.00 -12.91 13.24
C ALA A 159 3.78 -14.33 12.72
N SER A 160 2.59 -14.59 12.17
CA SER A 160 2.28 -15.84 11.48
C SER A 160 2.58 -15.79 9.97
N PHE A 161 2.81 -14.60 9.41
CA PHE A 161 3.05 -14.35 8.00
C PHE A 161 3.77 -13.00 7.79
N PRO A 162 4.67 -12.84 6.78
CA PRO A 162 5.13 -13.84 5.80
C PRO A 162 6.26 -14.76 6.29
N TRP A 163 6.68 -14.66 7.56
CA TRP A 163 7.78 -15.43 8.14
C TRP A 163 7.26 -16.41 9.22
N PRO A 164 6.54 -17.49 8.82
CA PRO A 164 5.98 -18.42 9.79
C PRO A 164 7.10 -19.08 10.62
N ASP A 165 6.81 -19.27 11.90
CA ASP A 165 7.70 -19.96 12.86
C ASP A 165 9.03 -19.26 13.16
N ASP A 166 9.24 -18.02 12.69
CA ASP A 166 10.43 -17.24 13.04
C ASP A 166 10.09 -16.21 14.14
N PRO A 167 10.54 -16.44 15.39
CA PRO A 167 10.23 -15.57 16.52
C PRO A 167 10.91 -14.20 16.43
N ALA A 168 11.83 -13.99 15.50
CA ALA A 168 12.44 -12.68 15.26
C ALA A 168 11.48 -11.68 14.63
N TYR A 169 10.41 -12.16 14.00
CA TYR A 169 9.43 -11.31 13.34
C TYR A 169 8.13 -11.22 14.13
N THR A 170 7.65 -10.01 14.29
CA THR A 170 6.43 -9.67 15.05
C THR A 170 5.34 -9.12 14.13
N VAL A 171 4.14 -8.96 14.66
CA VAL A 171 3.01 -8.30 13.97
C VAL A 171 3.42 -6.92 13.45
N ALA A 172 4.26 -6.17 14.17
CA ALA A 172 4.80 -4.90 13.67
C ALA A 172 5.56 -5.06 12.35
N HIS A 173 6.34 -6.12 12.20
CA HIS A 173 7.05 -6.43 10.96
C HIS A 173 6.08 -6.77 9.82
N THR A 174 5.01 -7.53 10.10
CA THR A 174 3.96 -7.81 9.10
C THR A 174 3.30 -6.52 8.63
N VAL A 175 2.92 -5.62 9.53
CA VAL A 175 2.30 -4.33 9.15
C VAL A 175 3.27 -3.47 8.33
N ALA A 176 4.53 -3.37 8.74
CA ALA A 176 5.55 -2.64 8.00
C ALA A 176 5.81 -3.25 6.62
N TRP A 177 5.82 -4.59 6.52
CA TRP A 177 5.97 -5.30 5.26
C TRP A 177 4.79 -5.04 4.31
N VAL A 178 3.53 -5.09 4.80
CA VAL A 178 2.34 -4.73 4.01
C VAL A 178 2.46 -3.31 3.45
N ASN A 179 2.89 -2.35 4.27
CA ASN A 179 3.07 -0.96 3.84
C ASN A 179 4.13 -0.86 2.72
N THR A 180 5.22 -1.61 2.85
CA THR A 180 6.32 -1.63 1.87
C THR A 180 5.92 -2.28 0.56
N GLU A 181 5.27 -3.47 0.62
CA GLU A 181 4.78 -4.16 -0.58
C GLU A 181 3.73 -3.34 -1.32
N LEU A 182 2.80 -2.73 -0.58
CA LEU A 182 1.79 -1.88 -1.19
C LEU A 182 2.43 -0.65 -1.87
N LEU A 183 3.41 0.01 -1.23
CA LEU A 183 4.09 1.16 -1.82
C LEU A 183 4.86 0.77 -3.08
N LYS A 184 5.57 -0.37 -3.05
CA LYS A 184 6.27 -0.91 -4.22
C LYS A 184 5.30 -1.10 -5.38
N ASN A 185 4.21 -1.85 -5.16
CA ASN A 185 3.25 -2.14 -6.22
C ASN A 185 2.47 -0.89 -6.70
N ALA A 186 2.14 0.04 -5.79
CA ALA A 186 1.52 1.32 -6.16
C ALA A 186 2.43 2.14 -7.09
N THR A 187 3.74 2.15 -6.81
CA THR A 187 4.74 2.85 -7.63
C THR A 187 4.88 2.19 -9.01
N GLU A 188 4.93 0.87 -9.08
CA GLU A 188 4.99 0.10 -10.33
C GLU A 188 3.77 0.40 -11.22
N ILE A 189 2.55 0.34 -10.64
CA ILE A 189 1.31 0.69 -11.35
C ILE A 189 1.34 2.15 -11.82
N GLY A 190 1.78 3.07 -10.97
CA GLY A 190 1.89 4.48 -11.31
C GLY A 190 2.84 4.73 -12.47
N GLN A 191 3.99 4.05 -12.49
CA GLN A 191 4.98 4.16 -13.55
C GLN A 191 4.43 3.60 -14.88
N LEU A 192 3.80 2.41 -14.86
CA LEU A 192 3.21 1.80 -16.05
C LEU A 192 2.10 2.67 -16.63
N ARG A 193 1.23 3.24 -15.78
CA ARG A 193 0.18 4.18 -16.22
C ARG A 193 0.78 5.40 -16.93
N MET A 194 1.85 5.99 -16.37
CA MET A 194 2.51 7.13 -17.00
C MET A 194 3.20 6.77 -18.32
N LEU A 195 3.85 5.61 -18.39
CA LEU A 195 4.44 5.10 -19.64
C LEU A 195 3.37 4.86 -20.70
N ARG A 196 2.24 4.25 -20.32
CA ARG A 196 1.11 4.02 -21.23
C ARG A 196 0.55 5.32 -21.79
N ALA A 197 0.44 6.36 -20.97
CA ALA A 197 -0.06 7.66 -21.39
C ALA A 197 0.92 8.41 -22.33
N ALA A 198 2.19 8.02 -22.36
CA ALA A 198 3.23 8.63 -23.20
C ALA A 198 3.50 7.82 -24.48
N SER A 199 2.92 6.63 -24.66
CA SER A 199 3.08 5.76 -25.83
C SER A 199 1.99 5.98 -26.86
#